data_060ce143e3a4ff4dd07b11682e6fb112
#
_entry.id   060ce143e3a4ff4dd07b11682e6fb112
#
_cell.length_a   1.000
_cell.length_b   1.000
_cell.length_c   1.000
_cell.angle_alpha   90.00
_cell.angle_beta   90.00
_cell.angle_gamma   90.00
#
_symmetry.space_group_name_H-M   'P 1'
#
loop_
_entity.id
_entity.type
_entity.pdbx_description
1 polymer ?
#
loop_
_entity_poly.entity_id
_entity_poly.type
_entity_poly.pdbx_seq_one_letter_code
_entity_poly.pdbx_strand_id
1 'polypeptide(L)'
;MNKPEIKTLKELKKTNYKSESIKEELSRNLKKLIASGKSSFTGIYGYENTVIPDLERSILSGHNINFLGLRGQAKTRLARQMVDLLDEWVPIIKDSEINDDPLNPISKKGKKLIEKNGDNIEIDWIHKSDRFYEKLATPDVTVADLIGDIDPIKAATMKLSYSDEQVIHYGMIPRANRSIFVLNELPDLQARIQVSLFSILEEEEIQIRGFKLRMPLDIQFVFTANPEDYTNRGSIVTPLKDRIGSQIITHYPLSRKIGRMITEQESKIDEEIFDSVYVPDIAKDLVEQINLESRKSEYVDQKSGVSARMSITAYENLISTAQRRALINKEKTTTVRLTDFLGIIPSINGKIELVYEGEQEGADQISFLLINEGIKTIFNEFFPIIKKLEKPDEVGPYDDVLGWFIDNSELFIGDEFTDNEYKKSIDQIKPVSKIIDKYCKGISDKDIYFMKEILLWGLSSYKKLTKKRTLEGLEFKDSIGSYLKNLNS
;
A
#
# COMPACT_ATOMS: atom_id res chain seq x y z
N MET A 1 -14.69 -18.48 -17.37
CA MET A 1 -15.36 -19.22 -18.50
C MET A 1 -14.32 -19.98 -19.31
N ASN A 2 -14.70 -21.07 -19.98
CA ASN A 2 -13.75 -21.77 -20.85
C ASN A 2 -13.42 -20.93 -22.08
N LYS A 3 -12.21 -21.14 -22.63
CA LYS A 3 -11.78 -20.51 -23.89
C LYS A 3 -12.80 -20.80 -25.00
N PRO A 4 -13.25 -19.78 -25.77
CA PRO A 4 -14.20 -20.01 -26.87
C PRO A 4 -13.63 -20.96 -27.93
N GLU A 5 -14.51 -21.81 -28.51
CA GLU A 5 -14.11 -22.82 -29.49
C GLU A 5 -13.97 -22.28 -30.93
N ILE A 6 -14.32 -21.02 -31.16
CA ILE A 6 -14.27 -20.37 -32.47
C ILE A 6 -12.81 -20.21 -32.91
N LYS A 7 -12.46 -20.73 -34.10
CA LYS A 7 -11.07 -20.79 -34.58
C LYS A 7 -10.81 -20.01 -35.89
N THR A 8 -11.87 -19.49 -36.56
CA THR A 8 -11.73 -18.78 -37.82
C THR A 8 -12.49 -17.46 -37.82
N LEU A 9 -12.03 -16.50 -38.64
CA LEU A 9 -12.71 -15.22 -38.82
C LEU A 9 -14.14 -15.41 -39.37
N LYS A 10 -14.33 -16.41 -40.23
CA LYS A 10 -15.66 -16.75 -40.75
C LYS A 10 -16.65 -17.15 -39.65
N GLU A 11 -16.20 -17.93 -38.69
CA GLU A 11 -17.01 -18.30 -37.56
C GLU A 11 -17.26 -17.12 -36.61
N LEU A 12 -16.25 -16.28 -36.40
CA LEU A 12 -16.35 -15.06 -35.57
C LEU A 12 -17.41 -14.10 -36.15
N LYS A 13 -17.40 -13.88 -37.46
CA LYS A 13 -18.38 -13.03 -38.17
C LYS A 13 -19.83 -13.51 -38.05
N LYS A 14 -20.07 -14.79 -37.71
CA LYS A 14 -21.41 -15.33 -37.46
C LYS A 14 -21.90 -15.03 -36.03
N THR A 15 -21.02 -14.59 -35.20
CA THR A 15 -21.37 -14.18 -33.82
C THR A 15 -21.74 -12.69 -33.80
N ASN A 16 -22.26 -12.21 -32.69
CA ASN A 16 -22.51 -10.78 -32.47
C ASN A 16 -21.25 -10.01 -32.02
N TYR A 17 -20.04 -10.58 -32.20
CA TYR A 17 -18.82 -9.91 -31.82
C TYR A 17 -18.62 -8.64 -32.65
N LYS A 18 -18.32 -7.55 -31.97
CA LYS A 18 -17.96 -6.26 -32.55
C LYS A 18 -16.58 -5.83 -32.06
N SER A 19 -15.77 -5.31 -32.96
CA SER A 19 -14.52 -4.68 -32.59
C SER A 19 -14.81 -3.42 -31.81
N GLU A 20 -14.27 -3.33 -30.61
CA GLU A 20 -14.32 -2.16 -29.73
C GLU A 20 -12.91 -1.83 -29.28
N SER A 21 -12.64 -0.55 -29.02
CA SER A 21 -11.40 -0.15 -28.36
C SER A 21 -11.40 -0.59 -26.90
N ILE A 22 -10.20 -0.77 -26.32
CA ILE A 22 -10.08 -1.12 -24.90
C ILE A 22 -10.77 -0.11 -23.99
N LYS A 23 -10.75 1.16 -24.35
CA LYS A 23 -11.41 2.24 -23.60
C LYS A 23 -12.93 2.14 -23.64
N GLU A 24 -13.49 1.78 -24.79
CA GLU A 24 -14.93 1.51 -24.95
C GLU A 24 -15.33 0.26 -24.17
N GLU A 25 -14.54 -0.80 -24.22
CA GLU A 25 -14.74 -2.06 -23.47
C GLU A 25 -14.78 -1.79 -21.96
N LEU A 26 -13.76 -1.11 -21.42
CA LEU A 26 -13.69 -0.73 -20.00
C LEU A 26 -14.90 0.12 -19.59
N SER A 27 -15.24 1.15 -20.38
CA SER A 27 -16.38 2.03 -20.12
C SER A 27 -17.71 1.27 -20.15
N ARG A 28 -17.91 0.38 -21.13
CA ARG A 28 -19.11 -0.45 -21.27
C ARG A 28 -19.30 -1.38 -20.05
N ASN A 29 -18.23 -2.05 -19.65
CA ASN A 29 -18.28 -2.98 -18.53
C ASN A 29 -18.43 -2.26 -17.19
N LEU A 30 -17.78 -1.10 -17.01
CA LEU A 30 -17.98 -0.26 -15.84
C LEU A 30 -19.44 0.25 -15.73
N LYS A 31 -20.04 0.71 -16.83
CA LYS A 31 -21.46 1.12 -16.88
C LYS A 31 -22.39 0.00 -16.39
N LYS A 32 -22.15 -1.25 -16.87
CA LYS A 32 -22.92 -2.43 -16.43
C LYS A 32 -22.76 -2.67 -14.95
N LEU A 33 -21.54 -2.54 -14.42
CA LEU A 33 -21.22 -2.78 -13.02
C LEU A 33 -21.93 -1.75 -12.13
N ILE A 34 -21.80 -0.46 -12.44
CA ILE A 34 -22.45 0.65 -11.72
C ILE A 34 -23.98 0.48 -11.76
N ALA A 35 -24.54 0.18 -12.93
CA ALA A 35 -25.99 -0.04 -13.08
C ALA A 35 -26.51 -1.23 -12.26
N SER A 36 -25.66 -2.23 -11.97
CA SER A 36 -26.01 -3.38 -11.12
C SER A 36 -25.86 -3.09 -9.62
N GLY A 37 -25.40 -1.89 -9.22
CA GLY A 37 -25.15 -1.50 -7.83
C GLY A 37 -23.95 -2.21 -7.19
N LYS A 38 -23.09 -2.83 -7.99
CA LYS A 38 -21.88 -3.50 -7.48
C LYS A 38 -20.70 -2.53 -7.43
N SER A 39 -19.81 -2.72 -6.44
CA SER A 39 -18.56 -1.99 -6.38
C SER A 39 -17.64 -2.37 -7.53
N SER A 40 -17.00 -1.37 -8.14
CA SER A 40 -16.05 -1.55 -9.23
C SER A 40 -14.67 -2.00 -8.74
N PHE A 41 -14.28 -1.61 -7.52
CA PHE A 41 -12.97 -1.89 -6.93
C PHE A 41 -13.12 -2.48 -5.54
N THR A 42 -13.20 -3.82 -5.47
CA THR A 42 -13.42 -4.54 -4.22
C THR A 42 -12.15 -4.64 -3.37
N GLY A 43 -12.29 -4.57 -2.05
CA GLY A 43 -11.17 -4.66 -1.11
C GLY A 43 -10.22 -3.45 -1.15
N ILE A 44 -10.67 -2.34 -1.70
CA ILE A 44 -10.04 -1.02 -1.58
C ILE A 44 -10.85 -0.22 -0.58
N TYR A 45 -10.26 0.13 0.56
CA TYR A 45 -10.94 0.83 1.64
C TYR A 45 -10.51 2.29 1.73
N GLY A 46 -11.49 3.16 2.03
CA GLY A 46 -11.27 4.59 2.26
C GLY A 46 -11.19 5.44 1.00
N TYR A 47 -11.43 4.85 -0.18
CA TYR A 47 -11.42 5.53 -1.47
C TYR A 47 -12.81 5.62 -2.10
N GLU A 48 -13.83 5.11 -1.45
CA GLU A 48 -15.19 4.98 -1.96
C GLU A 48 -15.79 6.32 -2.39
N ASN A 49 -15.44 7.40 -1.70
CA ASN A 49 -15.96 8.77 -1.94
C ASN A 49 -14.92 9.74 -2.52
N THR A 50 -13.72 9.26 -2.85
CA THR A 50 -12.62 10.11 -3.32
C THR A 50 -11.99 9.56 -4.59
N VAL A 51 -11.05 8.65 -4.50
CA VAL A 51 -10.24 8.11 -5.60
C VAL A 51 -11.06 7.25 -6.56
N ILE A 52 -11.96 6.38 -6.05
CA ILE A 52 -12.76 5.48 -6.89
C ILE A 52 -13.70 6.26 -7.83
N PRO A 53 -14.47 7.26 -7.38
CA PRO A 53 -15.30 8.07 -8.28
C PRO A 53 -14.49 8.83 -9.34
N ASP A 54 -13.27 9.30 -9.01
CA ASP A 54 -12.39 9.95 -9.98
C ASP A 54 -11.88 8.96 -11.03
N LEU A 55 -11.54 7.74 -10.60
CA LEU A 55 -11.12 6.65 -11.49
C LEU A 55 -12.26 6.23 -12.42
N GLU A 56 -13.46 6.03 -11.88
CA GLU A 56 -14.64 5.69 -12.67
C GLU A 56 -14.94 6.76 -13.73
N ARG A 57 -14.93 8.05 -13.36
CA ARG A 57 -15.09 9.15 -14.32
C ARG A 57 -14.02 9.14 -15.41
N SER A 58 -12.77 8.87 -15.06
CA SER A 58 -11.66 8.81 -16.00
C SER A 58 -11.82 7.66 -17.00
N ILE A 59 -12.28 6.49 -16.53
CA ILE A 59 -12.57 5.34 -17.40
C ILE A 59 -13.77 5.63 -18.32
N LEU A 60 -14.85 6.22 -17.79
CA LEU A 60 -16.03 6.58 -18.57
C LEU A 60 -15.73 7.60 -19.67
N SER A 61 -14.76 8.47 -19.42
CA SER A 61 -14.30 9.49 -20.39
C SER A 61 -13.22 8.97 -21.37
N GLY A 62 -12.77 7.71 -21.21
CA GLY A 62 -11.72 7.12 -22.05
C GLY A 62 -10.35 7.77 -21.89
N HIS A 63 -10.07 8.37 -20.72
CA HIS A 63 -8.80 9.05 -20.46
C HIS A 63 -7.68 8.05 -20.13
N ASN A 64 -6.46 8.38 -20.54
CA ASN A 64 -5.28 7.83 -19.90
C ASN A 64 -5.17 8.41 -18.48
N ILE A 65 -4.63 7.63 -17.52
CA ILE A 65 -4.73 7.92 -16.10
C ILE A 65 -3.33 8.05 -15.49
N ASN A 66 -3.11 9.08 -14.68
CA ASN A 66 -1.94 9.17 -13.81
C ASN A 66 -2.37 9.18 -12.34
N PHE A 67 -2.00 8.15 -11.57
CA PHE A 67 -2.15 8.15 -10.13
C PHE A 67 -0.98 8.90 -9.49
N LEU A 68 -1.27 10.01 -8.84
CA LEU A 68 -0.29 10.82 -8.12
C LEU A 68 -0.49 10.67 -6.60
N GLY A 69 0.53 10.26 -5.90
CA GLY A 69 0.50 10.13 -4.44
C GLY A 69 1.67 9.36 -3.88
N LEU A 70 1.85 9.44 -2.57
CA LEU A 70 2.98 8.88 -1.85
C LEU A 70 3.00 7.34 -1.88
N ARG A 71 4.07 6.74 -1.36
CA ARG A 71 4.26 5.29 -1.29
C ARG A 71 3.16 4.62 -0.44
N GLY A 72 2.74 3.41 -0.85
CA GLY A 72 1.76 2.61 -0.10
C GLY A 72 0.32 3.12 -0.13
N GLN A 73 -0.05 3.89 -1.15
CA GLN A 73 -1.40 4.40 -1.37
C GLN A 73 -2.16 3.62 -2.46
N ALA A 74 -1.93 2.32 -2.58
CA ALA A 74 -2.63 1.36 -3.44
C ALA A 74 -2.69 1.70 -4.94
N LYS A 75 -1.86 2.64 -5.47
CA LYS A 75 -1.87 3.05 -6.89
C LYS A 75 -1.81 1.86 -7.86
N THR A 76 -0.81 1.01 -7.71
CA THR A 76 -0.63 -0.20 -8.55
C THR A 76 -1.76 -1.21 -8.36
N ARG A 77 -2.33 -1.33 -7.16
CA ARG A 77 -3.46 -2.23 -6.90
C ARG A 77 -4.72 -1.78 -7.65
N LEU A 78 -5.02 -0.48 -7.64
CA LEU A 78 -6.11 0.09 -8.43
C LEU A 78 -5.91 -0.19 -9.92
N ALA A 79 -4.70 0.03 -10.46
CA ALA A 79 -4.39 -0.26 -11.84
C ALA A 79 -4.59 -1.74 -12.20
N ARG A 80 -4.16 -2.67 -11.34
CA ARG A 80 -4.35 -4.11 -11.55
C ARG A 80 -5.82 -4.53 -11.51
N GLN A 81 -6.63 -3.94 -10.64
CA GLN A 81 -8.05 -4.25 -10.56
C GLN A 81 -8.85 -3.77 -11.78
N MET A 82 -8.31 -2.83 -12.60
CA MET A 82 -8.95 -2.48 -13.87
C MET A 82 -9.08 -3.68 -14.82
N VAL A 83 -8.28 -4.73 -14.67
CA VAL A 83 -8.39 -5.99 -15.44
C VAL A 83 -9.76 -6.64 -15.24
N ASP A 84 -10.41 -6.44 -14.09
CA ASP A 84 -11.74 -7.00 -13.83
C ASP A 84 -12.85 -6.31 -14.63
N LEU A 85 -12.55 -5.17 -15.24
CA LEU A 85 -13.42 -4.47 -16.18
C LEU A 85 -13.23 -4.94 -17.64
N LEU A 86 -12.28 -5.83 -17.94
CA LEU A 86 -12.07 -6.40 -19.26
C LEU A 86 -13.00 -7.61 -19.48
N ASP A 87 -13.34 -7.83 -20.74
CA ASP A 87 -14.01 -9.07 -21.17
C ASP A 87 -13.06 -10.26 -20.94
N GLU A 88 -13.61 -11.38 -20.51
CA GLU A 88 -12.81 -12.54 -20.13
C GLU A 88 -11.94 -13.07 -21.27
N TRP A 89 -12.47 -13.05 -22.50
CA TRP A 89 -11.77 -13.48 -23.70
C TRP A 89 -12.03 -12.52 -24.86
N VAL A 90 -10.98 -12.14 -25.58
CA VAL A 90 -11.10 -11.39 -26.83
C VAL A 90 -10.34 -12.11 -27.96
N PRO A 91 -10.88 -12.09 -29.22
CA PRO A 91 -10.23 -12.76 -30.33
C PRO A 91 -9.05 -11.95 -30.85
N ILE A 92 -8.00 -12.66 -31.25
CA ILE A 92 -6.80 -12.10 -31.92
C ILE A 92 -6.49 -12.94 -33.17
N ILE A 93 -5.78 -12.35 -34.13
CA ILE A 93 -5.18 -13.13 -35.22
C ILE A 93 -4.15 -14.09 -34.61
N LYS A 94 -4.23 -15.36 -34.95
CA LYS A 94 -3.28 -16.35 -34.46
C LYS A 94 -1.84 -15.96 -34.84
N ASP A 95 -0.90 -16.11 -33.89
CA ASP A 95 0.51 -15.74 -34.04
C ASP A 95 0.77 -14.26 -34.32
N SER A 96 -0.19 -13.37 -34.01
CA SER A 96 0.05 -11.93 -34.01
C SER A 96 0.97 -11.54 -32.85
N GLU A 97 2.04 -10.79 -33.16
CA GLU A 97 2.98 -10.29 -32.14
C GLU A 97 2.40 -9.10 -31.34
N ILE A 98 1.33 -8.48 -31.84
CA ILE A 98 0.72 -7.27 -31.27
C ILE A 98 -0.79 -7.40 -31.04
N ASN A 99 -1.29 -8.60 -30.82
CA ASN A 99 -2.71 -8.87 -30.53
C ASN A 99 -3.68 -8.24 -31.56
N ASP A 100 -3.35 -8.35 -32.87
CA ASP A 100 -4.19 -7.81 -33.92
C ASP A 100 -5.65 -8.27 -33.82
N ASP A 101 -6.58 -7.32 -33.93
CA ASP A 101 -8.00 -7.63 -34.06
C ASP A 101 -8.28 -8.31 -35.41
N PRO A 102 -8.91 -9.49 -35.43
CA PRO A 102 -9.26 -10.17 -36.68
C PRO A 102 -10.18 -9.35 -37.61
N LEU A 103 -11.00 -8.43 -37.06
CA LEU A 103 -11.87 -7.55 -37.85
C LEU A 103 -11.17 -6.27 -38.30
N ASN A 104 -10.15 -5.81 -37.56
CA ASN A 104 -9.46 -4.56 -37.85
C ASN A 104 -7.96 -4.64 -37.52
N PRO A 105 -7.15 -5.43 -38.27
CA PRO A 105 -5.73 -5.55 -38.00
C PRO A 105 -4.96 -4.27 -38.24
N ILE A 106 -4.05 -3.93 -37.36
CA ILE A 106 -3.19 -2.75 -37.51
C ILE A 106 -1.82 -3.09 -38.10
N SER A 107 -1.28 -4.31 -37.83
CA SER A 107 0.02 -4.71 -38.32
C SER A 107 0.00 -5.03 -39.82
N LYS A 108 1.13 -4.80 -40.51
CA LYS A 108 1.33 -5.18 -41.92
C LYS A 108 1.23 -6.70 -42.10
N LYS A 109 1.72 -7.48 -41.11
CA LYS A 109 1.61 -8.94 -41.10
C LYS A 109 0.16 -9.39 -41.00
N GLY A 110 -0.63 -8.84 -40.08
CA GLY A 110 -2.05 -9.15 -39.92
C GLY A 110 -2.87 -8.82 -41.18
N LYS A 111 -2.64 -7.64 -41.77
CA LYS A 111 -3.28 -7.23 -43.03
C LYS A 111 -2.97 -8.20 -44.16
N LYS A 112 -1.71 -8.54 -44.38
CA LYS A 112 -1.31 -9.53 -45.41
C LYS A 112 -1.90 -10.92 -45.18
N LEU A 113 -2.03 -11.36 -43.92
CA LEU A 113 -2.64 -12.65 -43.61
C LEU A 113 -4.13 -12.66 -43.98
N ILE A 114 -4.86 -11.58 -43.72
CA ILE A 114 -6.27 -11.44 -44.11
C ILE A 114 -6.40 -11.37 -45.62
N GLU A 115 -5.56 -10.58 -46.34
CA GLU A 115 -5.56 -10.52 -47.80
C GLU A 115 -5.34 -11.90 -48.44
N LYS A 116 -4.46 -12.72 -47.84
CA LYS A 116 -4.12 -14.04 -48.38
C LYS A 116 -5.19 -15.10 -48.09
N ASN A 117 -5.72 -15.12 -46.86
CA ASN A 117 -6.59 -16.20 -46.35
C ASN A 117 -8.07 -15.83 -46.31
N GLY A 118 -8.41 -14.53 -46.44
CA GLY A 118 -9.77 -14.02 -46.31
C GLY A 118 -10.41 -14.43 -44.99
N ASP A 119 -11.66 -14.83 -45.03
CA ASP A 119 -12.42 -15.24 -43.84
C ASP A 119 -11.98 -16.59 -43.25
N ASN A 120 -11.08 -17.32 -43.89
CA ASN A 120 -10.54 -18.59 -43.37
C ASN A 120 -9.26 -18.38 -42.50
N ILE A 121 -8.87 -17.13 -42.20
CA ILE A 121 -7.76 -16.84 -41.32
C ILE A 121 -8.03 -17.47 -39.96
N GLU A 122 -6.99 -18.09 -39.37
CA GLU A 122 -7.06 -18.65 -38.05
C GLU A 122 -7.00 -17.54 -36.99
N ILE A 123 -7.88 -17.63 -36.02
CA ILE A 123 -7.91 -16.76 -34.84
C ILE A 123 -7.59 -17.54 -33.58
N ASP A 124 -7.10 -16.84 -32.59
CA ASP A 124 -6.91 -17.31 -31.24
C ASP A 124 -7.62 -16.36 -30.26
N TRP A 125 -7.60 -16.69 -28.98
CA TRP A 125 -8.25 -15.92 -27.93
C TRP A 125 -7.25 -15.61 -26.83
N ILE A 126 -7.18 -14.35 -26.44
CA ILE A 126 -6.39 -13.89 -25.30
C ILE A 126 -7.29 -13.67 -24.09
N HIS A 127 -6.87 -14.20 -22.95
CA HIS A 127 -7.59 -14.03 -21.69
C HIS A 127 -7.28 -12.66 -21.06
N LYS A 128 -8.23 -12.11 -20.29
CA LYS A 128 -8.07 -10.79 -19.66
C LYS A 128 -6.81 -10.67 -18.77
N SER A 129 -6.35 -11.76 -18.12
CA SER A 129 -5.11 -11.76 -17.34
C SER A 129 -3.87 -11.48 -18.17
N ASP A 130 -3.88 -11.84 -19.44
CA ASP A 130 -2.76 -11.66 -20.38
C ASP A 130 -2.84 -10.30 -21.10
N ARG A 131 -3.88 -9.51 -20.80
CA ARG A 131 -4.10 -8.15 -21.32
C ARG A 131 -3.70 -7.07 -20.28
N PHE A 132 -2.77 -7.40 -19.42
CA PHE A 132 -2.22 -6.48 -18.43
C PHE A 132 -0.70 -6.51 -18.49
N TYR A 133 -0.10 -5.38 -18.81
CA TYR A 133 1.33 -5.19 -18.88
C TYR A 133 1.75 -4.17 -17.83
N GLU A 134 2.81 -4.47 -17.10
CA GLU A 134 3.32 -3.59 -16.05
C GLU A 134 4.84 -3.47 -16.17
N LYS A 135 5.34 -2.25 -16.16
CA LYS A 135 6.77 -1.95 -16.15
C LYS A 135 7.07 -0.89 -15.10
N LEU A 136 8.13 -1.10 -14.34
CA LEU A 136 8.71 -0.07 -13.49
C LEU A 136 9.61 0.82 -14.37
N ALA A 137 9.41 2.12 -14.30
CA ALA A 137 10.29 3.09 -14.94
C ALA A 137 11.58 3.19 -14.12
N THR A 138 12.64 2.59 -14.63
CA THR A 138 13.99 2.65 -14.05
C THR A 138 14.92 3.36 -15.04
N PRO A 139 16.01 3.99 -14.59
CA PRO A 139 16.92 4.74 -15.47
C PRO A 139 17.58 3.90 -16.57
N ASP A 140 17.63 2.57 -16.41
CA ASP A 140 18.16 1.61 -17.38
C ASP A 140 17.17 1.19 -18.47
N VAL A 141 15.88 1.52 -18.32
CA VAL A 141 14.86 1.26 -19.35
C VAL A 141 15.24 1.96 -20.64
N THR A 142 15.16 1.24 -21.74
CA THR A 142 15.50 1.75 -23.08
C THR A 142 14.26 1.93 -23.98
N VAL A 143 14.42 2.70 -25.05
CA VAL A 143 13.39 2.81 -26.10
C VAL A 143 13.11 1.44 -26.73
N ALA A 144 14.15 0.60 -26.89
CA ALA A 144 14.02 -0.75 -27.41
C ALA A 144 13.12 -1.64 -26.56
N ASP A 145 13.24 -1.53 -25.21
CA ASP A 145 12.40 -2.30 -24.29
C ASP A 145 10.93 -1.92 -24.39
N LEU A 146 10.64 -0.63 -24.49
CA LEU A 146 9.27 -0.14 -24.49
C LEU A 146 8.64 -0.15 -25.86
N ILE A 147 9.33 0.34 -26.87
CA ILE A 147 8.79 0.54 -28.22
C ILE A 147 9.25 -0.55 -29.17
N GLY A 148 10.54 -0.86 -29.16
CA GLY A 148 11.15 -1.86 -30.00
C GLY A 148 12.38 -1.36 -30.73
N ASP A 149 13.01 -2.26 -31.45
CA ASP A 149 14.19 -1.98 -32.29
C ASP A 149 14.15 -2.79 -33.58
N ILE A 150 15.01 -2.44 -34.54
CA ILE A 150 15.18 -3.20 -35.77
C ILE A 150 15.96 -4.48 -35.44
N ASP A 151 15.45 -5.62 -35.88
CA ASP A 151 16.14 -6.91 -35.81
C ASP A 151 17.01 -7.11 -37.06
N PRO A 152 18.34 -6.96 -36.97
CA PRO A 152 19.22 -7.10 -38.11
C PRO A 152 19.27 -8.54 -38.65
N ILE A 153 18.99 -9.54 -37.80
CA ILE A 153 18.94 -10.94 -38.21
C ILE A 153 17.71 -11.18 -39.06
N LYS A 154 16.54 -10.72 -38.64
CA LYS A 154 15.30 -10.76 -39.45
C LYS A 154 15.49 -10.04 -40.79
N ALA A 155 16.09 -8.85 -40.79
CA ALA A 155 16.34 -8.08 -42.01
C ALA A 155 17.23 -8.85 -43.00
N ALA A 156 18.33 -9.42 -42.55
CA ALA A 156 19.25 -10.20 -43.36
C ALA A 156 18.57 -11.49 -43.90
N THR A 157 17.90 -12.23 -43.05
CA THR A 157 17.25 -13.50 -43.36
C THR A 157 16.11 -13.31 -44.36
N MET A 158 15.30 -12.28 -44.15
CA MET A 158 14.14 -11.97 -45.03
C MET A 158 14.51 -11.11 -46.22
N LYS A 159 15.75 -10.63 -46.34
CA LYS A 159 16.24 -9.71 -47.39
C LYS A 159 15.38 -8.46 -47.48
N LEU A 160 14.96 -7.88 -46.37
CA LEU A 160 14.12 -6.70 -46.26
C LEU A 160 14.93 -5.47 -45.88
N SER A 161 14.46 -4.30 -46.29
CA SER A 161 15.01 -3.02 -45.83
C SER A 161 14.74 -2.83 -44.33
N TYR A 162 15.64 -2.13 -43.66
CA TYR A 162 15.45 -1.72 -42.24
C TYR A 162 14.20 -0.83 -42.04
N SER A 163 13.64 -0.27 -43.09
CA SER A 163 12.37 0.47 -43.02
C SER A 163 11.12 -0.40 -43.13
N ASP A 164 11.28 -1.72 -43.31
CA ASP A 164 10.11 -2.63 -43.38
C ASP A 164 9.66 -3.00 -41.97
N GLU A 165 8.36 -2.86 -41.69
CA GLU A 165 7.74 -3.22 -40.40
C GLU A 165 8.05 -4.66 -39.98
N GLN A 166 8.22 -5.59 -40.89
CA GLN A 166 8.44 -7.01 -40.62
C GLN A 166 9.80 -7.31 -39.99
N VAL A 167 10.76 -6.38 -40.05
CA VAL A 167 12.08 -6.53 -39.38
C VAL A 167 12.11 -5.97 -37.96
N ILE A 168 10.99 -5.43 -37.48
CA ILE A 168 10.90 -4.87 -36.16
C ILE A 168 10.78 -6.00 -35.13
N HIS A 169 11.54 -5.87 -34.05
CA HIS A 169 11.31 -6.53 -32.78
C HIS A 169 10.49 -5.59 -31.90
N TYR A 170 9.22 -5.89 -31.70
CA TYR A 170 8.33 -5.05 -30.92
C TYR A 170 8.67 -5.07 -29.42
N GLY A 171 8.72 -3.89 -28.81
CA GLY A 171 8.82 -3.71 -27.38
C GLY A 171 7.50 -4.00 -26.63
N MET A 172 7.46 -3.68 -25.36
CA MET A 172 6.30 -3.99 -24.51
C MET A 172 5.04 -3.23 -24.93
N ILE A 173 5.16 -1.98 -25.34
CA ILE A 173 4.00 -1.12 -25.70
C ILE A 173 3.25 -1.65 -26.92
N PRO A 174 3.89 -1.90 -28.08
CA PRO A 174 3.17 -2.49 -29.22
C PRO A 174 2.56 -3.86 -28.90
N ARG A 175 3.22 -4.68 -28.08
CA ARG A 175 2.69 -5.98 -27.64
C ARG A 175 1.48 -5.84 -26.71
N ALA A 176 1.37 -4.70 -26.00
CA ALA A 176 0.23 -4.38 -25.15
C ALA A 176 -0.97 -3.80 -25.93
N ASN A 177 -0.96 -3.86 -27.27
CA ASN A 177 -2.14 -3.48 -28.05
C ASN A 177 -3.38 -4.23 -27.56
N ARG A 178 -4.51 -3.52 -27.43
CA ARG A 178 -5.79 -3.97 -26.88
C ARG A 178 -5.68 -4.42 -25.41
N SER A 179 -4.78 -3.77 -24.65
CA SER A 179 -4.46 -4.14 -23.26
C SER A 179 -4.27 -2.91 -22.38
N ILE A 180 -4.27 -3.11 -21.08
CA ILE A 180 -3.88 -2.10 -20.08
C ILE A 180 -2.36 -2.11 -19.98
N PHE A 181 -1.72 -0.95 -20.13
CA PHE A 181 -0.28 -0.78 -19.92
C PHE A 181 -0.01 0.14 -18.74
N VAL A 182 0.60 -0.39 -17.71
CA VAL A 182 0.95 0.35 -16.49
C VAL A 182 2.44 0.67 -16.49
N LEU A 183 2.76 1.95 -16.35
CA LEU A 183 4.13 2.41 -16.16
C LEU A 183 4.25 3.04 -14.78
N ASN A 184 4.88 2.30 -13.86
CA ASN A 184 5.08 2.75 -12.49
C ASN A 184 6.28 3.68 -12.38
N GLU A 185 6.16 4.68 -11.50
CA GLU A 185 7.18 5.69 -11.19
C GLU A 185 7.66 6.44 -12.44
N LEU A 186 6.70 6.94 -13.23
CA LEU A 186 6.93 7.62 -14.51
C LEU A 186 8.02 8.71 -14.46
N PRO A 187 8.19 9.53 -13.40
CA PRO A 187 9.26 10.52 -13.31
C PRO A 187 10.68 9.95 -13.41
N ASP A 188 10.90 8.68 -13.04
CA ASP A 188 12.22 8.04 -13.11
C ASP A 188 12.61 7.68 -14.57
N LEU A 189 11.65 7.71 -15.49
CA LEU A 189 11.90 7.44 -16.91
C LEU A 189 12.65 8.60 -17.56
N GLN A 190 13.72 8.31 -18.28
CA GLN A 190 14.48 9.32 -18.99
C GLN A 190 13.59 10.19 -19.91
N ALA A 191 13.81 11.51 -19.90
CA ALA A 191 13.01 12.48 -20.66
C ALA A 191 12.87 12.13 -22.15
N ARG A 192 13.93 11.62 -22.78
CA ARG A 192 13.91 11.19 -24.20
C ARG A 192 12.90 10.06 -24.49
N ILE A 193 12.70 9.17 -23.49
CA ILE A 193 11.76 8.06 -23.62
C ILE A 193 10.34 8.57 -23.37
N GLN A 194 10.16 9.47 -22.41
CA GLN A 194 8.87 10.14 -22.20
C GLN A 194 8.39 10.87 -23.46
N VAL A 195 9.31 11.49 -24.22
CA VAL A 195 9.01 12.13 -25.51
C VAL A 195 8.46 11.11 -26.51
N SER A 196 9.00 9.90 -26.54
CA SER A 196 8.48 8.84 -27.42
C SER A 196 7.06 8.39 -27.03
N LEU A 197 6.72 8.44 -25.74
CA LEU A 197 5.38 8.09 -25.26
C LEU A 197 4.31 9.09 -25.71
N PHE A 198 4.59 10.39 -25.74
CA PHE A 198 3.56 11.33 -26.18
C PHE A 198 3.24 11.20 -27.67
N SER A 199 4.22 10.87 -28.53
CA SER A 199 3.96 10.57 -29.95
C SER A 199 3.01 9.38 -30.12
N ILE A 200 3.15 8.36 -29.27
CA ILE A 200 2.23 7.20 -29.27
C ILE A 200 0.82 7.59 -28.79
N LEU A 201 0.74 8.45 -27.76
CA LEU A 201 -0.54 8.84 -27.15
C LEU A 201 -1.40 9.73 -28.04
N GLU A 202 -0.81 10.56 -28.90
CA GLU A 202 -1.52 11.57 -29.68
C GLU A 202 -1.41 11.35 -31.19
N GLU A 203 -0.20 11.06 -31.67
CA GLU A 203 0.07 10.98 -33.11
C GLU A 203 -0.16 9.57 -33.66
N GLU A 204 -0.38 8.58 -32.79
CA GLU A 204 -0.49 7.15 -33.15
C GLU A 204 0.71 6.67 -33.98
N GLU A 205 1.88 7.29 -33.77
CA GLU A 205 3.11 6.99 -34.49
C GLU A 205 4.16 6.41 -33.55
N ILE A 206 4.79 5.33 -34.00
CA ILE A 206 5.96 4.75 -33.36
C ILE A 206 7.20 5.15 -34.16
N GLN A 207 8.19 5.76 -33.50
CA GLN A 207 9.47 6.07 -34.15
C GLN A 207 10.55 5.10 -33.70
N ILE A 208 11.10 4.32 -34.65
CA ILE A 208 12.17 3.36 -34.39
C ILE A 208 13.37 3.73 -35.27
N ARG A 209 14.51 4.06 -34.65
CA ARG A 209 15.75 4.46 -35.35
C ARG A 209 15.55 5.51 -36.46
N GLY A 210 14.64 6.46 -36.24
CA GLY A 210 14.32 7.51 -37.22
C GLY A 210 13.28 7.13 -38.27
N PHE A 211 12.84 5.87 -38.31
CA PHE A 211 11.71 5.48 -39.16
C PHE A 211 10.41 5.70 -38.40
N LYS A 212 9.50 6.47 -39.03
CA LYS A 212 8.15 6.66 -38.54
C LYS A 212 7.25 5.54 -39.03
N LEU A 213 6.65 4.83 -38.13
CA LEU A 213 5.66 3.78 -38.39
C LEU A 213 4.33 4.21 -37.80
N ARG A 214 3.36 4.46 -38.65
CA ARG A 214 2.00 4.78 -38.22
C ARG A 214 1.30 3.49 -37.80
N MET A 215 1.11 3.35 -36.50
CA MET A 215 0.49 2.17 -35.89
C MET A 215 -0.46 2.64 -34.79
N PRO A 216 -1.77 2.70 -35.09
CA PRO A 216 -2.78 3.17 -34.13
C PRO A 216 -3.00 2.11 -33.04
N LEU A 217 -2.15 2.11 -32.03
CA LEU A 217 -2.23 1.18 -30.90
C LEU A 217 -3.43 1.52 -30.02
N ASP A 218 -4.22 0.52 -29.73
CA ASP A 218 -5.36 0.59 -28.80
C ASP A 218 -4.90 0.18 -27.41
N ILE A 219 -4.52 1.15 -26.55
CA ILE A 219 -3.95 0.90 -25.23
C ILE A 219 -4.60 1.82 -24.20
N GLN A 220 -4.99 1.24 -23.08
CA GLN A 220 -5.28 2.01 -21.86
C GLN A 220 -4.00 2.23 -21.07
N PHE A 221 -3.44 3.42 -21.15
CA PHE A 221 -2.28 3.77 -20.34
C PHE A 221 -2.69 4.17 -18.93
N VAL A 222 -1.94 3.63 -17.97
CA VAL A 222 -2.00 4.00 -16.54
C VAL A 222 -0.58 4.29 -16.07
N PHE A 223 -0.38 5.47 -15.54
CA PHE A 223 0.88 5.92 -14.98
C PHE A 223 0.77 6.03 -13.47
N THR A 224 1.88 5.81 -12.77
CA THR A 224 1.97 6.17 -11.35
C THR A 224 3.15 7.11 -11.13
N ALA A 225 2.99 8.04 -10.20
CA ALA A 225 4.02 8.98 -9.81
C ALA A 225 3.95 9.28 -8.31
N ASN A 226 5.09 9.56 -7.71
CA ASN A 226 5.17 10.12 -6.36
C ASN A 226 5.49 11.62 -6.47
N PRO A 227 4.87 12.48 -5.63
CA PRO A 227 5.17 13.91 -5.63
C PRO A 227 6.65 14.23 -5.41
N GLU A 228 7.38 13.42 -4.65
CA GLU A 228 8.80 13.57 -4.37
C GLU A 228 9.68 13.35 -5.59
N ASP A 229 9.29 12.44 -6.45
CA ASP A 229 10.07 12.09 -7.64
C ASP A 229 10.23 13.30 -8.56
N TYR A 230 9.28 14.26 -8.50
CA TYR A 230 9.36 15.52 -9.25
C TYR A 230 10.50 16.45 -8.83
N THR A 231 11.09 16.25 -7.65
CA THR A 231 12.13 17.16 -7.11
C THR A 231 13.51 16.53 -7.11
N ASN A 232 13.62 15.21 -6.93
CA ASN A 232 14.90 14.55 -6.64
C ASN A 232 15.37 13.60 -7.75
N ARG A 233 14.47 12.96 -8.52
CA ARG A 233 14.81 11.90 -9.48
C ARG A 233 14.47 12.26 -10.93
N GLY A 234 13.56 13.17 -11.15
CA GLY A 234 13.11 13.56 -12.48
C GLY A 234 11.78 14.28 -12.45
N SER A 235 11.26 14.59 -13.62
CA SER A 235 9.93 15.17 -13.76
C SER A 235 9.22 14.58 -14.97
N ILE A 236 7.89 14.56 -14.93
CA ILE A 236 7.12 14.28 -16.14
C ILE A 236 7.26 15.48 -17.05
N VAL A 237 7.76 15.26 -18.27
CA VAL A 237 7.90 16.34 -19.25
C VAL A 237 6.52 16.94 -19.57
N THR A 238 6.47 18.28 -19.63
CA THR A 238 5.20 19.02 -19.77
C THR A 238 4.33 18.51 -20.94
N PRO A 239 4.88 18.21 -22.14
CA PRO A 239 4.07 17.69 -23.23
C PRO A 239 3.40 16.35 -22.94
N LEU A 240 4.06 15.45 -22.18
CA LEU A 240 3.47 14.17 -21.80
C LEU A 240 2.38 14.38 -20.75
N LYS A 241 2.63 15.26 -19.76
CA LYS A 241 1.65 15.56 -18.71
C LYS A 241 0.35 16.14 -19.28
N ASP A 242 0.43 17.00 -20.31
CA ASP A 242 -0.72 17.60 -20.98
C ASP A 242 -1.58 16.57 -21.74
N ARG A 243 -0.97 15.46 -22.16
CA ARG A 243 -1.64 14.36 -22.90
C ARG A 243 -2.23 13.27 -22.02
N ILE A 244 -1.93 13.28 -20.74
CA ILE A 244 -2.57 12.39 -19.77
C ILE A 244 -3.90 13.03 -19.38
N GLY A 245 -5.02 12.43 -19.78
CA GLY A 245 -6.34 13.03 -19.64
C GLY A 245 -6.82 13.22 -18.20
N SER A 246 -6.39 12.36 -17.28
CA SER A 246 -6.78 12.44 -15.86
C SER A 246 -5.61 12.20 -14.93
N GLN A 247 -5.46 13.11 -13.93
CA GLN A 247 -4.56 12.92 -12.81
C GLN A 247 -5.38 12.72 -11.54
N ILE A 248 -5.25 11.56 -10.90
CA ILE A 248 -5.99 11.18 -9.71
C ILE A 248 -5.06 11.23 -8.52
N ILE A 249 -5.42 12.05 -7.52
CA ILE A 249 -4.62 12.20 -6.30
C ILE A 249 -5.05 11.14 -5.30
N THR A 250 -4.12 10.29 -4.89
CA THR A 250 -4.34 9.29 -3.84
C THR A 250 -3.94 9.85 -2.46
N HIS A 251 -4.43 9.24 -1.40
CA HIS A 251 -4.16 9.67 -0.02
C HIS A 251 -4.02 8.49 0.93
N TYR A 252 -3.53 8.73 2.13
CA TYR A 252 -3.50 7.73 3.20
C TYR A 252 -4.89 7.53 3.83
N PRO A 253 -5.10 6.41 4.55
CA PRO A 253 -6.32 6.20 5.33
C PRO A 253 -6.62 7.39 6.25
N LEU A 254 -7.87 7.88 6.22
CA LEU A 254 -8.28 9.07 6.96
C LEU A 254 -8.68 8.76 8.41
N SER A 255 -8.80 7.49 8.78
CA SER A 255 -9.16 7.06 10.13
C SER A 255 -8.48 5.74 10.50
N ARG A 256 -8.31 5.51 11.81
CA ARG A 256 -7.81 4.23 12.34
C ARG A 256 -8.65 3.05 11.87
N LYS A 257 -9.97 3.20 11.85
CA LYS A 257 -10.89 2.14 11.36
C LYS A 257 -10.55 1.69 9.95
N ILE A 258 -10.33 2.62 9.02
CA ILE A 258 -9.95 2.30 7.64
C ILE A 258 -8.54 1.66 7.62
N GLY A 259 -7.61 2.21 8.38
CA GLY A 259 -6.26 1.64 8.54
C GLY A 259 -6.30 0.19 8.98
N ARG A 260 -7.05 -0.12 10.06
CA ARG A 260 -7.25 -1.49 10.56
C ARG A 260 -7.79 -2.45 9.50
N MET A 261 -8.83 -2.04 8.77
CA MET A 261 -9.39 -2.87 7.69
C MET A 261 -8.34 -3.22 6.63
N ILE A 262 -7.48 -2.26 6.29
CA ILE A 262 -6.38 -2.47 5.35
C ILE A 262 -5.32 -3.40 5.95
N THR A 263 -4.91 -3.15 7.18
CA THR A 263 -3.87 -3.92 7.89
C THR A 263 -4.31 -5.37 8.09
N GLU A 264 -5.54 -5.60 8.55
CA GLU A 264 -6.08 -6.95 8.72
C GLU A 264 -6.25 -7.71 7.38
N GLN A 265 -6.62 -7.02 6.30
CA GLN A 265 -6.73 -7.61 4.97
C GLN A 265 -5.38 -7.99 4.36
N GLU A 266 -4.35 -7.18 4.57
CA GLU A 266 -3.05 -7.31 3.88
C GLU A 266 -2.00 -8.07 4.70
N SER A 267 -2.21 -8.22 6.02
CA SER A 267 -1.29 -8.97 6.88
C SER A 267 -1.31 -10.46 6.54
N LYS A 268 -0.11 -11.06 6.54
CA LYS A 268 0.10 -12.48 6.25
C LYS A 268 0.34 -13.22 7.56
N ILE A 269 -0.76 -13.58 8.24
CA ILE A 269 -0.72 -14.28 9.51
C ILE A 269 -1.44 -15.61 9.31
N ASP A 270 -0.78 -16.71 9.67
CA ASP A 270 -1.36 -18.05 9.57
C ASP A 270 -2.55 -18.21 10.53
N GLU A 271 -3.58 -18.95 10.12
CA GLU A 271 -4.80 -19.17 10.92
C GLU A 271 -4.47 -19.79 12.28
N GLU A 272 -3.51 -20.70 12.36
CA GLU A 272 -3.06 -21.32 13.63
C GLU A 272 -2.52 -20.28 14.63
N ILE A 273 -1.94 -19.17 14.15
CA ILE A 273 -1.43 -18.10 15.02
C ILE A 273 -2.60 -17.29 15.57
N PHE A 274 -3.63 -17.03 14.78
CA PHE A 274 -4.82 -16.32 15.25
C PHE A 274 -5.56 -17.10 16.36
N ASP A 275 -5.55 -18.42 16.32
CA ASP A 275 -6.15 -19.26 17.37
C ASP A 275 -5.34 -19.24 18.68
N SER A 276 -4.06 -18.96 18.60
CA SER A 276 -3.13 -18.98 19.75
C SER A 276 -2.82 -17.61 20.33
N VAL A 277 -2.93 -16.52 19.56
CA VAL A 277 -2.57 -15.16 19.97
C VAL A 277 -3.79 -14.25 19.91
N TYR A 278 -4.32 -13.87 21.06
CA TYR A 278 -5.38 -12.86 21.12
C TYR A 278 -4.80 -11.45 20.98
N VAL A 279 -5.34 -10.67 20.07
CA VAL A 279 -4.97 -9.27 19.85
C VAL A 279 -6.10 -8.36 20.33
N PRO A 280 -5.92 -7.57 21.39
CA PRO A 280 -6.89 -6.59 21.85
C PRO A 280 -7.26 -5.60 20.73
N ASP A 281 -8.53 -5.21 20.66
CA ASP A 281 -8.97 -4.23 19.66
C ASP A 281 -8.23 -2.88 19.82
N ILE A 282 -7.96 -2.49 21.05
CA ILE A 282 -7.17 -1.30 21.37
C ILE A 282 -5.71 -1.43 20.87
N ALA A 283 -5.14 -2.63 20.90
CA ALA A 283 -3.81 -2.86 20.33
C ALA A 283 -3.78 -2.65 18.82
N LYS A 284 -4.81 -3.10 18.11
CA LYS A 284 -4.97 -2.84 16.67
C LYS A 284 -5.10 -1.33 16.37
N ASP A 285 -5.91 -0.62 17.17
CA ASP A 285 -6.05 0.83 17.06
C ASP A 285 -4.72 1.55 17.36
N LEU A 286 -3.92 1.05 18.33
CA LEU A 286 -2.63 1.63 18.66
C LEU A 286 -1.61 1.47 17.51
N VAL A 287 -1.59 0.35 16.80
CA VAL A 287 -0.74 0.18 15.58
C VAL A 287 -1.04 1.28 14.58
N GLU A 288 -2.32 1.53 14.30
CA GLU A 288 -2.71 2.59 13.36
C GLU A 288 -2.44 3.99 13.91
N GLN A 289 -2.61 4.20 15.22
CA GLN A 289 -2.30 5.47 15.84
C GLN A 289 -0.81 5.81 15.73
N ILE A 290 0.07 4.83 15.95
CA ILE A 290 1.52 5.02 15.74
C ILE A 290 1.84 5.45 14.30
N ASN A 291 1.17 4.87 13.31
CA ASN A 291 1.33 5.27 11.91
C ASN A 291 0.84 6.72 11.68
N LEU A 292 -0.28 7.10 12.29
CA LEU A 292 -0.79 8.46 12.21
C LEU A 292 0.16 9.48 12.87
N GLU A 293 0.73 9.13 14.04
CA GLU A 293 1.72 9.99 14.71
C GLU A 293 3.02 10.10 13.89
N SER A 294 3.46 9.01 13.25
CA SER A 294 4.62 9.03 12.36
C SER A 294 4.45 10.03 11.21
N ARG A 295 3.23 10.14 10.65
CA ARG A 295 2.91 11.09 9.58
C ARG A 295 2.82 12.55 10.04
N LYS A 296 2.81 12.82 11.34
CA LYS A 296 2.75 14.16 11.94
C LYS A 296 4.06 14.57 12.60
N SER A 297 4.95 13.62 12.82
CA SER A 297 6.20 13.82 13.54
C SER A 297 7.13 14.76 12.78
N GLU A 298 7.72 15.72 13.48
CA GLU A 298 8.74 16.63 12.95
C GLU A 298 10.09 15.93 12.65
N TYR A 299 10.31 14.75 13.20
CA TYR A 299 11.52 13.93 12.98
C TYR A 299 11.43 13.06 11.73
N VAL A 300 10.24 12.94 11.13
CA VAL A 300 10.00 12.10 9.95
C VAL A 300 9.81 12.97 8.71
N ASP A 301 10.49 12.62 7.63
CA ASP A 301 10.33 13.34 6.37
C ASP A 301 8.93 13.16 5.80
N GLN A 302 8.15 14.24 5.86
CA GLN A 302 6.77 14.26 5.41
C GLN A 302 6.65 14.13 3.88
N LYS A 303 7.70 14.49 3.14
CA LYS A 303 7.72 14.37 1.68
C LYS A 303 7.78 12.90 1.26
N SER A 304 8.61 12.09 1.91
CA SER A 304 8.68 10.65 1.67
C SER A 304 7.43 9.90 2.10
N GLY A 305 6.71 10.44 3.06
CA GLY A 305 5.49 9.86 3.60
C GLY A 305 5.70 8.53 4.33
N VAL A 306 4.72 8.13 5.13
CA VAL A 306 4.75 6.86 5.86
C VAL A 306 3.71 5.90 5.28
N SER A 307 4.22 4.85 4.65
CA SER A 307 3.40 3.85 3.95
C SER A 307 2.50 3.07 4.90
N ALA A 308 1.31 2.68 4.43
CA ALA A 308 0.46 1.71 5.13
C ALA A 308 1.16 0.35 5.38
N ARG A 309 2.22 0.03 4.63
CA ARG A 309 3.06 -1.15 4.90
C ARG A 309 3.71 -1.13 6.28
N MET A 310 3.88 0.06 6.90
CA MET A 310 4.37 0.15 8.27
C MET A 310 3.39 -0.49 9.25
N SER A 311 2.10 -0.15 9.19
CA SER A 311 1.07 -0.79 10.03
C SER A 311 1.00 -2.29 9.81
N ILE A 312 1.04 -2.74 8.55
CA ILE A 312 0.97 -4.16 8.19
C ILE A 312 2.14 -4.92 8.84
N THR A 313 3.38 -4.47 8.59
CA THR A 313 4.57 -5.15 9.13
C THR A 313 4.68 -5.00 10.66
N ALA A 314 4.23 -3.88 11.23
CA ALA A 314 4.17 -3.69 12.66
C ALA A 314 3.17 -4.64 13.32
N TYR A 315 2.00 -4.83 12.71
CA TYR A 315 0.99 -5.77 13.19
C TYR A 315 1.47 -7.23 13.14
N GLU A 316 2.13 -7.63 12.05
CA GLU A 316 2.75 -8.95 11.92
C GLU A 316 3.84 -9.17 13.00
N ASN A 317 4.73 -8.19 13.21
CA ASN A 317 5.78 -8.27 14.24
C ASN A 317 5.22 -8.25 15.67
N LEU A 318 4.15 -7.49 15.91
CA LEU A 318 3.48 -7.46 17.20
C LEU A 318 2.96 -8.85 17.61
N ILE A 319 2.27 -9.51 16.68
CA ILE A 319 1.75 -10.86 16.90
C ILE A 319 2.89 -11.87 17.06
N SER A 320 3.93 -11.77 16.23
CA SER A 320 5.10 -12.65 16.31
C SER A 320 5.87 -12.46 17.62
N THR A 321 5.90 -11.25 18.17
CA THR A 321 6.51 -10.98 19.47
C THR A 321 5.76 -11.69 20.59
N ALA A 322 4.43 -11.59 20.62
CA ALA A 322 3.59 -12.30 21.58
C ALA A 322 3.70 -13.83 21.42
N GLN A 323 3.72 -14.32 20.20
CA GLN A 323 3.90 -15.74 19.89
C GLN A 323 5.26 -16.25 20.38
N ARG A 324 6.35 -15.51 20.10
CA ARG A 324 7.69 -15.88 20.58
C ARG A 324 7.72 -16.02 22.11
N ARG A 325 7.11 -15.09 22.84
CA ARG A 325 6.99 -15.13 24.30
C ARG A 325 6.22 -16.37 24.75
N ALA A 326 5.09 -16.71 24.11
CA ALA A 326 4.32 -17.91 24.43
C ALA A 326 5.13 -19.20 24.20
N LEU A 327 5.88 -19.28 23.10
CA LEU A 327 6.73 -20.43 22.78
C LEU A 327 7.84 -20.63 23.82
N ILE A 328 8.50 -19.56 24.25
CA ILE A 328 9.52 -19.62 25.31
C ILE A 328 8.93 -20.17 26.61
N ASN A 329 7.75 -19.68 26.97
CA ASN A 329 7.04 -20.07 28.19
C ASN A 329 6.25 -21.39 28.05
N LYS A 330 6.23 -22.02 26.86
CA LYS A 330 5.45 -23.23 26.58
C LYS A 330 3.95 -23.03 26.84
N GLU A 331 3.46 -21.81 26.65
CA GLU A 331 2.04 -21.47 26.73
C GLU A 331 1.35 -21.77 25.41
N LYS A 332 0.15 -22.38 25.45
CA LYS A 332 -0.64 -22.71 24.26
C LYS A 332 -1.33 -21.49 23.66
N THR A 333 -1.68 -20.53 24.50
CA THR A 333 -2.38 -19.30 24.10
C THR A 333 -1.78 -18.13 24.83
N THR A 334 -1.79 -16.95 24.23
CA THR A 334 -1.30 -15.72 24.83
C THR A 334 -2.12 -14.52 24.37
N THR A 335 -1.95 -13.40 25.05
CA THR A 335 -2.56 -12.12 24.68
C THR A 335 -1.43 -11.14 24.39
N VAL A 336 -1.59 -10.34 23.34
CA VAL A 336 -0.69 -9.21 23.07
C VAL A 336 -0.70 -8.23 24.24
N ARG A 337 0.48 -7.84 24.70
CA ARG A 337 0.73 -6.88 25.78
C ARG A 337 1.27 -5.57 25.21
N LEU A 338 1.19 -4.52 26.00
CA LEU A 338 1.75 -3.23 25.57
C LEU A 338 3.28 -3.29 25.43
N THR A 339 3.96 -4.10 26.25
CA THR A 339 5.40 -4.36 26.16
C THR A 339 5.79 -5.03 24.84
N ASP A 340 4.91 -5.81 24.20
CA ASP A 340 5.17 -6.45 22.90
C ASP A 340 5.36 -5.40 21.77
N PHE A 341 4.86 -4.16 21.95
CA PHE A 341 5.06 -3.06 21.02
C PHE A 341 6.54 -2.64 20.87
N LEU A 342 7.40 -3.00 21.78
CA LEU A 342 8.83 -2.79 21.59
C LEU A 342 9.40 -3.69 20.47
N GLY A 343 8.76 -4.81 20.19
CA GLY A 343 9.11 -5.69 19.08
C GLY A 343 8.77 -5.16 17.69
N ILE A 344 7.97 -4.07 17.60
CA ILE A 344 7.65 -3.46 16.30
C ILE A 344 8.66 -2.39 15.84
N ILE A 345 9.61 -1.99 16.70
CA ILE A 345 10.64 -0.98 16.38
C ILE A 345 11.32 -1.26 15.02
N PRO A 346 11.78 -2.48 14.71
CA PRO A 346 12.39 -2.77 13.42
C PRO A 346 11.45 -2.52 12.22
N SER A 347 10.13 -2.71 12.41
CA SER A 347 9.13 -2.42 11.36
C SER A 347 8.96 -0.93 11.13
N ILE A 348 9.06 -0.11 12.17
CA ILE A 348 8.99 1.35 12.07
C ILE A 348 10.27 1.85 11.40
N ASN A 349 11.45 1.50 11.90
CA ASN A 349 12.75 1.92 11.36
C ASN A 349 12.90 1.66 9.86
N GLY A 350 12.41 0.53 9.39
CA GLY A 350 12.51 0.15 7.98
C GLY A 350 11.50 0.85 7.05
N LYS A 351 10.62 1.72 7.58
CA LYS A 351 9.52 2.32 6.81
C LYS A 351 9.40 3.84 6.94
N ILE A 352 10.12 4.44 7.88
CA ILE A 352 10.23 5.89 8.04
C ILE A 352 11.55 6.37 7.44
N GLU A 353 11.54 7.56 6.86
CA GLU A 353 12.74 8.33 6.51
C GLU A 353 12.82 9.50 7.49
N LEU A 354 13.98 9.67 8.09
CA LEU A 354 14.18 10.69 9.10
C LEU A 354 14.72 11.96 8.47
N VAL A 355 14.33 13.11 9.04
CA VAL A 355 15.01 14.37 8.77
C VAL A 355 16.33 14.40 9.57
N TYR A 356 17.20 15.40 9.30
CA TYR A 356 18.52 15.49 9.92
C TYR A 356 18.49 15.42 11.46
N GLU A 357 17.55 16.12 12.09
CA GLU A 357 17.37 16.11 13.54
C GLU A 357 16.98 14.73 14.05
N GLY A 358 16.15 14.01 13.29
CA GLY A 358 15.75 12.63 13.60
C GLY A 358 16.91 11.63 13.47
N GLU A 359 17.80 11.84 12.46
CA GLU A 359 18.99 11.01 12.30
C GLU A 359 19.99 11.18 13.46
N GLN A 360 20.10 12.39 14.01
CA GLN A 360 20.94 12.66 15.19
C GLN A 360 20.44 11.94 16.44
N GLU A 361 19.13 11.90 16.67
CA GLU A 361 18.52 11.19 17.81
C GLU A 361 18.61 9.66 17.63
N GLY A 362 18.59 9.18 16.40
CA GLY A 362 18.64 7.76 16.05
C GLY A 362 17.28 7.12 15.85
N ALA A 363 17.19 6.24 14.88
CA ALA A 363 15.93 5.63 14.43
C ALA A 363 15.18 4.88 15.54
N ASP A 364 15.90 4.15 16.40
CA ASP A 364 15.30 3.42 17.54
C ASP A 364 14.64 4.36 18.54
N GLN A 365 15.30 5.49 18.86
CA GLN A 365 14.76 6.50 19.77
C GLN A 365 13.51 7.16 19.20
N ILE A 366 13.56 7.51 17.91
CA ILE A 366 12.39 8.09 17.24
C ILE A 366 11.23 7.07 17.21
N SER A 367 11.51 5.80 16.88
CA SER A 367 10.49 4.76 16.89
C SER A 367 9.86 4.57 18.28
N PHE A 368 10.67 4.59 19.33
CA PHE A 368 10.19 4.55 20.70
C PHE A 368 9.35 5.78 21.06
N LEU A 369 9.75 6.97 20.60
CA LEU A 369 8.99 8.21 20.78
C LEU A 369 7.62 8.11 20.08
N LEU A 370 7.56 7.62 18.86
CA LEU A 370 6.32 7.44 18.09
C LEU A 370 5.36 6.47 18.79
N ILE A 371 5.88 5.38 19.33
CA ILE A 371 5.10 4.44 20.15
C ILE A 371 4.51 5.16 21.37
N ASN A 372 5.32 5.96 22.09
CA ASN A 372 4.86 6.70 23.26
C ASN A 372 3.79 7.75 22.90
N GLU A 373 3.93 8.47 21.80
CA GLU A 373 2.90 9.44 21.37
C GLU A 373 1.60 8.73 20.97
N GLY A 374 1.69 7.57 20.28
CA GLY A 374 0.52 6.74 20.02
C GLY A 374 -0.20 6.29 21.29
N ILE A 375 0.54 5.79 22.27
CA ILE A 375 0.00 5.37 23.59
C ILE A 375 -0.63 6.56 24.32
N LYS A 376 0.02 7.71 24.33
CA LYS A 376 -0.48 8.93 24.95
C LYS A 376 -1.78 9.40 24.32
N THR A 377 -1.91 9.29 23.01
CA THR A 377 -3.15 9.62 22.30
C THR A 377 -4.28 8.67 22.72
N ILE A 378 -4.05 7.36 22.73
CA ILE A 378 -5.03 6.38 23.20
C ILE A 378 -5.37 6.60 24.71
N PHE A 379 -4.37 6.87 25.55
CA PHE A 379 -4.60 7.20 26.95
C PHE A 379 -5.60 8.36 27.10
N ASN A 380 -5.42 9.44 26.35
CA ASN A 380 -6.29 10.62 26.43
C ASN A 380 -7.72 10.37 25.96
N GLU A 381 -7.98 9.31 25.21
CA GLU A 381 -9.34 8.94 24.77
C GLU A 381 -10.11 8.21 25.88
N PHE A 382 -9.43 7.48 26.74
CA PHE A 382 -10.07 6.64 27.77
C PHE A 382 -10.01 7.26 29.17
N PHE A 383 -8.97 8.04 29.45
CA PHE A 383 -8.68 8.51 30.81
C PHE A 383 -8.76 10.02 30.93
N PRO A 384 -9.06 10.54 32.14
CA PRO A 384 -9.08 11.99 32.39
C PRO A 384 -7.78 12.68 32.02
N ILE A 385 -7.91 13.84 31.38
CA ILE A 385 -6.76 14.65 30.97
C ILE A 385 -5.96 15.12 32.18
N ILE A 386 -4.65 14.87 32.17
CA ILE A 386 -3.74 15.34 33.18
C ILE A 386 -3.44 16.82 32.95
N LYS A 387 -3.89 17.69 33.83
CA LYS A 387 -3.62 19.14 33.80
C LYS A 387 -2.18 19.45 34.17
N LYS A 388 -1.56 20.39 33.45
CA LYS A 388 -0.17 20.83 33.75
C LYS A 388 -0.02 21.53 35.12
N LEU A 389 -1.09 22.12 35.62
CA LEU A 389 -1.15 22.81 36.90
C LEU A 389 -2.36 22.24 37.68
N GLU A 390 -2.10 21.32 38.60
CA GLU A 390 -3.08 20.84 39.59
C GLU A 390 -3.01 21.78 40.78
N LYS A 391 -4.17 22.17 41.31
CA LYS A 391 -4.19 22.93 42.56
C LYS A 391 -3.77 22.00 43.71
N PRO A 392 -2.96 22.46 44.66
CA PRO A 392 -2.43 21.62 45.73
C PRO A 392 -3.48 20.88 46.59
N ASP A 393 -4.72 21.39 46.63
CA ASP A 393 -5.80 20.87 47.47
C ASP A 393 -6.86 20.03 46.76
N GLU A 394 -6.70 19.76 45.43
CA GLU A 394 -7.62 18.89 44.66
C GLU A 394 -7.06 17.48 44.55
N VAL A 395 -7.79 16.47 45.07
CA VAL A 395 -7.44 15.06 44.91
C VAL A 395 -7.61 14.70 43.44
N GLY A 396 -6.49 14.36 42.77
CA GLY A 396 -6.46 13.99 41.39
C GLY A 396 -6.95 12.54 41.15
N PRO A 397 -7.44 12.24 39.94
CA PRO A 397 -7.94 10.88 39.65
C PRO A 397 -6.88 9.78 39.73
N TYR A 398 -5.61 10.14 39.76
CA TYR A 398 -4.47 9.23 39.73
C TYR A 398 -3.68 9.16 41.05
N ASP A 399 -4.05 9.95 42.05
CA ASP A 399 -3.28 10.09 43.30
C ASP A 399 -3.11 8.78 44.03
N ASP A 400 -4.13 7.92 44.08
CA ASP A 400 -4.02 6.59 44.70
C ASP A 400 -2.99 5.70 43.99
N VAL A 401 -2.87 5.82 42.64
CA VAL A 401 -1.86 5.07 41.85
C VAL A 401 -0.47 5.62 42.16
N LEU A 402 -0.31 6.93 42.12
CA LEU A 402 0.96 7.59 42.43
C LEU A 402 1.41 7.32 43.86
N GLY A 403 0.48 7.36 44.82
CA GLY A 403 0.73 6.99 46.21
C GLY A 403 1.27 5.56 46.37
N TRP A 404 0.73 4.60 45.61
CA TRP A 404 1.24 3.24 45.61
C TRP A 404 2.73 3.17 45.22
N PHE A 405 3.16 3.95 44.19
CA PHE A 405 4.57 3.98 43.75
C PHE A 405 5.48 4.66 44.76
N ILE A 406 4.97 5.65 45.52
CA ILE A 406 5.72 6.28 46.62
C ILE A 406 6.01 5.24 47.71
N ASP A 407 5.00 4.42 48.08
CA ASP A 407 5.11 3.42 49.15
C ASP A 407 5.91 2.17 48.73
N ASN A 408 5.79 1.72 47.46
CA ASN A 408 6.35 0.43 47.03
C ASN A 408 7.58 0.57 46.12
N SER A 409 8.01 1.77 45.76
CA SER A 409 9.20 2.14 45.01
C SER A 409 9.18 1.81 43.52
N GLU A 410 8.84 0.60 43.09
CA GLU A 410 8.94 0.22 41.66
C GLU A 410 7.97 -0.90 41.25
N LEU A 411 7.62 -0.93 39.97
CA LEU A 411 6.96 -2.04 39.33
C LEU A 411 7.85 -2.52 38.17
N PHE A 412 8.13 -3.82 38.09
CA PHE A 412 8.83 -4.44 36.99
C PHE A 412 7.89 -5.33 36.18
N ILE A 413 7.91 -5.18 34.82
CA ILE A 413 7.19 -6.00 33.85
C ILE A 413 8.23 -6.61 32.94
N GLY A 414 8.51 -7.90 33.08
CA GLY A 414 9.47 -8.64 32.27
C GLY A 414 8.92 -8.97 30.91
N ASP A 415 9.76 -8.85 29.85
CA ASP A 415 9.39 -9.15 28.48
C ASP A 415 8.96 -10.60 28.28
N GLU A 416 9.60 -11.52 29.03
CA GLU A 416 9.37 -12.97 28.90
C GLU A 416 8.52 -13.53 30.06
N PHE A 417 7.86 -12.68 30.86
CA PHE A 417 6.94 -13.14 31.87
C PHE A 417 5.86 -14.05 31.31
N THR A 418 5.58 -15.16 32.00
CA THR A 418 4.37 -15.95 31.78
C THR A 418 3.11 -15.09 31.97
N ASP A 419 1.97 -15.54 31.49
CA ASP A 419 0.70 -14.81 31.63
C ASP A 419 0.37 -14.60 33.14
N ASN A 420 0.67 -15.59 33.98
CA ASN A 420 0.46 -15.50 35.43
C ASN A 420 1.39 -14.51 36.12
N GLU A 421 2.67 -14.48 35.79
CA GLU A 421 3.64 -13.52 36.35
C GLU A 421 3.29 -12.10 35.93
N TYR A 422 2.95 -11.89 34.67
CA TYR A 422 2.51 -10.62 34.14
C TYR A 422 1.28 -10.08 34.86
N LYS A 423 0.23 -10.90 35.00
CA LYS A 423 -0.99 -10.50 35.70
C LYS A 423 -0.71 -10.21 37.18
N LYS A 424 0.05 -11.06 37.85
CA LYS A 424 0.46 -10.86 39.27
C LYS A 424 1.25 -9.56 39.47
N SER A 425 2.15 -9.24 38.54
CA SER A 425 2.94 -8.01 38.60
C SER A 425 2.04 -6.77 38.53
N ILE A 426 1.13 -6.70 37.58
CA ILE A 426 0.21 -5.55 37.41
C ILE A 426 -0.81 -5.47 38.55
N ASP A 427 -1.34 -6.60 39.02
CA ASP A 427 -2.37 -6.66 40.07
C ASP A 427 -1.84 -6.25 41.47
N GLN A 428 -0.53 -6.12 41.67
CA GLN A 428 0.05 -5.50 42.86
C GLN A 428 -0.47 -4.06 43.06
N ILE A 429 -0.74 -3.36 41.96
CA ILE A 429 -1.22 -1.96 41.98
C ILE A 429 -2.75 -1.94 42.03
N LYS A 430 -3.32 -2.28 43.19
CA LYS A 430 -4.79 -2.30 43.35
C LYS A 430 -5.52 -1.05 42.86
N PRO A 431 -5.00 0.19 43.08
CA PRO A 431 -5.66 1.40 42.57
C PRO A 431 -5.86 1.45 41.08
N VAL A 432 -4.98 0.82 40.26
CA VAL A 432 -5.11 0.75 38.81
C VAL A 432 -6.42 0.06 38.41
N SER A 433 -6.80 -1.04 39.05
CA SER A 433 -8.05 -1.74 38.77
C SER A 433 -9.27 -0.86 39.00
N LYS A 434 -9.30 -0.05 40.06
CA LYS A 434 -10.39 0.90 40.35
C LYS A 434 -10.56 1.95 39.27
N ILE A 435 -9.45 2.42 38.69
CA ILE A 435 -9.49 3.39 37.58
C ILE A 435 -10.03 2.74 36.31
N ILE A 436 -9.59 1.52 35.99
CA ILE A 436 -10.10 0.77 34.86
C ILE A 436 -11.61 0.54 34.99
N ASP A 437 -12.09 0.06 36.12
CA ASP A 437 -13.52 -0.17 36.38
C ASP A 437 -14.36 1.11 36.23
N LYS A 438 -13.78 2.27 36.59
CA LYS A 438 -14.46 3.56 36.50
C LYS A 438 -14.54 4.12 35.11
N TYR A 439 -13.45 4.06 34.33
CA TYR A 439 -13.30 4.79 33.06
C TYR A 439 -13.36 3.88 31.83
N CYS A 440 -13.10 2.58 31.97
CA CYS A 440 -13.03 1.63 30.87
C CYS A 440 -14.26 0.69 30.82
N LYS A 441 -15.46 1.25 31.05
CA LYS A 441 -16.72 0.46 31.06
C LYS A 441 -17.00 -0.16 29.69
N GLY A 442 -17.30 -1.47 29.66
CA GLY A 442 -17.67 -2.19 28.44
C GLY A 442 -16.47 -2.74 27.66
N ILE A 443 -15.27 -2.63 28.19
CA ILE A 443 -14.09 -3.30 27.61
C ILE A 443 -14.13 -4.79 27.97
N SER A 444 -13.68 -5.64 27.03
CA SER A 444 -13.58 -7.09 27.23
C SER A 444 -12.63 -7.43 28.39
N ASP A 445 -12.96 -8.47 29.17
CA ASP A 445 -12.08 -8.95 30.25
C ASP A 445 -10.66 -9.30 29.76
N LYS A 446 -10.55 -9.72 28.48
CA LYS A 446 -9.27 -10.03 27.85
C LYS A 446 -8.41 -8.77 27.60
N ASP A 447 -9.03 -7.59 27.50
CA ASP A 447 -8.36 -6.32 27.19
C ASP A 447 -7.98 -5.54 28.46
N ILE A 448 -8.49 -5.94 29.62
CA ILE A 448 -8.31 -5.22 30.88
C ILE A 448 -6.82 -4.99 31.22
N TYR A 449 -5.99 -6.02 31.07
CA TYR A 449 -4.56 -5.90 31.41
C TYR A 449 -3.82 -4.99 30.40
N PHE A 450 -4.20 -5.00 29.14
CA PHE A 450 -3.68 -4.06 28.16
C PHE A 450 -4.02 -2.61 28.53
N MET A 451 -5.24 -2.37 28.99
CA MET A 451 -5.65 -1.04 29.47
C MET A 451 -4.94 -0.61 30.75
N LYS A 452 -4.63 -1.55 31.66
CA LYS A 452 -3.81 -1.27 32.89
C LYS A 452 -2.41 -0.80 32.48
N GLU A 453 -1.78 -1.43 31.49
CA GLU A 453 -0.49 -0.97 30.97
C GLU A 453 -0.61 0.40 30.27
N ILE A 454 -1.64 0.65 29.45
CA ILE A 454 -1.89 1.97 28.85
C ILE A 454 -1.99 3.06 29.91
N LEU A 455 -2.64 2.78 31.04
CA LEU A 455 -2.70 3.72 32.15
C LEU A 455 -1.32 4.05 32.70
N LEU A 456 -0.48 3.04 32.97
CA LEU A 456 0.87 3.23 33.51
C LEU A 456 1.78 3.97 32.51
N TRP A 457 1.75 3.60 31.24
CA TRP A 457 2.54 4.27 30.21
C TRP A 457 2.06 5.72 29.96
N GLY A 458 0.76 5.94 29.99
CA GLY A 458 0.19 7.28 29.90
C GLY A 458 0.65 8.18 31.03
N LEU A 459 0.61 7.71 32.27
CA LEU A 459 1.15 8.45 33.43
C LEU A 459 2.64 8.76 33.25
N SER A 460 3.42 7.82 32.71
CA SER A 460 4.83 8.05 32.37
C SER A 460 5.00 9.11 31.27
N SER A 461 4.16 9.11 30.23
CA SER A 461 4.21 10.10 29.15
C SER A 461 3.93 11.52 29.67
N TYR A 462 3.18 11.65 30.75
CA TYR A 462 2.94 12.92 31.46
C TYR A 462 3.93 13.19 32.60
N LYS A 463 5.03 12.42 32.71
CA LYS A 463 6.07 12.57 33.72
C LYS A 463 5.56 12.42 35.16
N LYS A 464 4.40 11.78 35.34
CA LYS A 464 3.89 11.42 36.68
C LYS A 464 4.59 10.19 37.23
N LEU A 465 5.01 9.28 36.35
CA LEU A 465 5.88 8.15 36.63
C LEU A 465 7.14 8.23 35.77
N THR A 466 8.22 7.65 36.23
CA THR A 466 9.43 7.41 35.45
C THR A 466 9.36 6.01 34.85
N LYS A 467 9.62 5.87 33.58
CA LYS A 467 9.68 4.59 32.85
C LYS A 467 11.10 4.36 32.35
N LYS A 468 11.70 3.22 32.68
CA LYS A 468 13.02 2.84 32.21
C LYS A 468 13.00 1.51 31.52
N ARG A 469 13.56 1.46 30.30
CA ARG A 469 13.82 0.21 29.59
C ARG A 469 15.07 -0.45 30.20
N THR A 470 14.97 -1.72 30.59
CA THR A 470 16.07 -2.58 30.97
C THR A 470 16.29 -3.67 29.91
N LEU A 471 17.30 -4.52 30.06
CA LEU A 471 17.55 -5.65 29.19
C LEU A 471 16.46 -6.73 29.29
N GLU A 472 15.75 -6.82 30.40
CA GLU A 472 14.80 -7.88 30.68
C GLU A 472 13.33 -7.43 30.70
N GLY A 473 13.06 -6.11 30.59
CA GLY A 473 11.70 -5.59 30.68
C GLY A 473 11.63 -4.09 30.91
N LEU A 474 10.51 -3.67 31.46
CA LEU A 474 10.20 -2.27 31.77
C LEU A 474 10.06 -2.08 33.28
N GLU A 475 10.68 -1.04 33.80
CA GLU A 475 10.54 -0.56 35.18
C GLU A 475 9.72 0.74 35.19
N PHE A 476 8.74 0.81 36.08
CA PHE A 476 8.03 2.03 36.45
C PHE A 476 8.35 2.42 37.86
N LYS A 477 8.69 3.71 38.08
CA LYS A 477 9.06 4.26 39.40
C LYS A 477 8.38 5.60 39.61
N ASP A 478 8.28 5.99 40.88
CA ASP A 478 7.87 7.36 41.20
C ASP A 478 8.85 8.39 40.61
N SER A 479 8.32 9.45 40.04
CA SER A 479 9.12 10.51 39.42
C SER A 479 9.79 11.42 40.43
N ILE A 480 9.19 11.63 41.61
CA ILE A 480 9.70 12.53 42.68
C ILE A 480 10.79 11.83 43.48
N GLY A 481 10.59 10.57 43.87
CA GLY A 481 11.58 9.80 44.64
C GLY A 481 12.88 9.53 43.88
N SER A 482 12.82 9.39 42.54
CA SER A 482 13.99 9.26 41.68
C SER A 482 14.82 10.55 41.58
N TYR A 483 14.18 11.72 41.59
CA TYR A 483 14.84 13.03 41.59
C TYR A 483 15.58 13.29 42.91
N LEU A 484 14.98 12.94 44.08
CA LEU A 484 15.58 13.11 45.38
C LEU A 484 16.78 12.16 45.62
N LYS A 485 16.74 10.95 45.07
CA LYS A 485 17.88 10.01 45.13
C LYS A 485 19.07 10.48 44.26
N ASN A 486 18.81 11.06 43.11
CA ASN A 486 19.87 11.59 42.24
C ASN A 486 20.48 12.92 42.70
N LEU A 487 19.82 13.65 43.62
CA LEU A 487 20.39 14.84 44.30
C LEU A 487 21.25 14.48 45.51
N ASN A 488 21.15 13.27 46.02
CA ASN A 488 21.91 12.79 47.19
C ASN A 488 23.03 11.78 46.82
N SER A 489 23.23 11.51 45.53
CA SER A 489 24.33 10.73 44.96
C SER A 489 25.30 11.64 44.18
#